data_7f7911432dac523dc696be2f7a30dc4f
#
_entry.id   7f7911432dac523dc696be2f7a30dc4f
#
_cell.length_a   1.000
_cell.length_b   1.000
_cell.length_c   1.000
_cell.angle_alpha   90.00
_cell.angle_beta   90.00
_cell.angle_gamma   90.00
#
_symmetry.space_group_name_H-M   'P 1'
#
loop_
_entity.id
_entity.type
_entity.pdbx_description
1 polymer ?
#
loop_
_entity_poly.entity_id
_entity_poly.type
_entity_poly.pdbx_seq_one_letter_code
_entity_poly.pdbx_strand_id
1 'polypeptide(L)'
;MQVENSNKKPSKNANGATTRSESIAATLRAAILAGEFAPGERMYELELSERLKVSRTPVREALKSLAGEGLLDHVPNRGYYVRAYSVDDIVEAYEIRAALEGLAARRAAQLGLAAEQRAIIEKALGDGEALLKKGHFTASDRILYGEINAAFHSAVLAGCQSRMLRDQLRLTQQIAPSSHRNIIAFERRDVRRRHDDHYRIYEAILCRDGGRA
;
A
#
# COMPACT_ATOMS: atom_id res chain seq x y z
N MET A 1 14.73 10.88 61.21
CA MET A 1 14.35 9.76 60.34
C MET A 1 14.09 10.34 58.96
N GLN A 2 15.15 10.39 58.12
CA GLN A 2 15.08 11.03 56.79
C GLN A 2 14.68 9.96 55.77
N VAL A 3 13.65 10.29 54.98
CA VAL A 3 13.22 9.44 53.84
C VAL A 3 13.85 10.01 52.60
N GLU A 4 14.82 9.23 52.01
CA GLU A 4 15.44 9.53 50.75
C GLU A 4 14.45 9.38 49.59
N ASN A 5 14.30 10.50 48.86
CA ASN A 5 13.45 10.58 47.68
C ASN A 5 14.28 10.21 46.45
N SER A 6 14.17 8.96 45.99
CA SER A 6 14.86 8.43 44.80
C SER A 6 14.16 8.97 43.53
N ASN A 7 14.72 10.03 42.98
CA ASN A 7 14.28 10.67 41.73
C ASN A 7 14.80 9.84 40.50
N LYS A 8 14.01 8.90 40.02
CA LYS A 8 14.29 8.13 38.79
C LYS A 8 13.97 8.99 37.56
N LYS A 9 14.97 9.55 36.90
CA LYS A 9 14.82 10.23 35.59
C LYS A 9 14.24 9.27 34.57
N PRO A 10 13.23 9.67 33.75
CA PRO A 10 12.74 8.85 32.66
C PRO A 10 13.79 8.72 31.55
N SER A 11 13.99 7.51 31.04
CA SER A 11 14.95 7.22 29.99
C SER A 11 14.51 7.84 28.65
N LYS A 12 15.27 8.80 28.14
CA LYS A 12 15.06 9.48 26.84
C LYS A 12 15.31 8.63 25.60
N ASN A 13 15.65 7.33 25.73
CA ASN A 13 16.12 6.51 24.63
C ASN A 13 15.05 5.64 23.92
N ALA A 14 13.86 5.47 24.48
CA ALA A 14 12.85 4.60 23.88
C ALA A 14 12.17 5.22 22.63
N ASN A 15 11.85 6.50 22.65
CA ASN A 15 11.17 7.15 21.51
C ASN A 15 12.05 7.32 20.27
N GLY A 16 13.36 7.53 20.43
CA GLY A 16 14.28 7.69 19.30
C GLY A 16 14.61 6.37 18.56
N ALA A 17 14.53 5.24 19.25
CA ALA A 17 14.76 3.92 18.65
C ALA A 17 13.55 3.45 17.84
N THR A 18 12.32 3.70 18.31
CA THR A 18 11.07 3.34 17.63
C THR A 18 10.93 4.11 16.31
N THR A 19 11.16 5.41 16.30
CA THR A 19 11.10 6.23 15.09
C THR A 19 12.16 5.83 14.06
N ARG A 20 13.34 5.37 14.51
CA ARG A 20 14.43 4.94 13.61
C ARG A 20 14.13 3.59 12.98
N SER A 21 13.60 2.63 13.71
CA SER A 21 13.19 1.33 13.15
C SER A 21 12.00 1.48 12.18
N GLU A 22 11.06 2.37 12.45
CA GLU A 22 9.95 2.70 11.55
C GLU A 22 10.43 3.31 10.22
N SER A 23 11.40 4.23 10.27
CA SER A 23 12.01 4.81 9.07
C SER A 23 12.75 3.75 8.24
N ILE A 24 13.49 2.84 8.89
CA ILE A 24 14.16 1.71 8.22
C ILE A 24 13.12 0.78 7.60
N ALA A 25 12.07 0.43 8.32
CA ALA A 25 10.99 -0.41 7.79
C ALA A 25 10.33 0.24 6.56
N ALA A 26 10.08 1.55 6.59
CA ALA A 26 9.54 2.27 5.44
C ALA A 26 10.48 2.23 4.21
N THR A 27 11.79 2.40 4.43
CA THR A 27 12.80 2.33 3.37
C THR A 27 12.87 0.92 2.76
N LEU A 28 12.95 -0.11 3.60
CA LEU A 28 13.02 -1.51 3.14
C LEU A 28 11.72 -1.94 2.47
N ARG A 29 10.56 -1.50 2.97
CA ARG A 29 9.26 -1.75 2.35
C ARG A 29 9.22 -1.19 0.92
N ALA A 30 9.65 0.06 0.75
CA ALA A 30 9.70 0.67 -0.58
C ALA A 30 10.62 -0.10 -1.53
N ALA A 31 11.80 -0.53 -1.06
CA ALA A 31 12.78 -1.31 -1.83
C ALA A 31 12.22 -2.70 -2.23
N ILE A 32 11.55 -3.41 -1.29
CA ILE A 32 10.91 -4.70 -1.58
C ILE A 32 9.80 -4.53 -2.62
N LEU A 33 8.92 -3.54 -2.45
CA LEU A 33 7.82 -3.28 -3.38
C LEU A 33 8.32 -2.79 -4.75
N ALA A 34 9.49 -2.15 -4.81
CA ALA A 34 10.15 -1.76 -6.06
C ALA A 34 10.86 -2.94 -6.77
N GLY A 35 10.97 -4.11 -6.11
CA GLY A 35 11.64 -5.28 -6.66
C GLY A 35 13.17 -5.23 -6.55
N GLU A 36 13.73 -4.39 -5.65
CA GLU A 36 15.18 -4.36 -5.39
C GLU A 36 15.67 -5.65 -4.71
N PHE A 37 14.77 -6.38 -4.10
CA PHE A 37 15.01 -7.69 -3.50
C PHE A 37 14.13 -8.72 -4.20
N ALA A 38 14.72 -9.82 -4.63
CA ALA A 38 14.00 -10.89 -5.33
C ALA A 38 13.06 -11.66 -4.37
N PRO A 39 11.92 -12.18 -4.84
CA PRO A 39 11.12 -13.12 -4.07
C PRO A 39 11.95 -14.30 -3.59
N GLY A 40 11.86 -14.64 -2.30
CA GLY A 40 12.66 -15.68 -1.64
C GLY A 40 14.09 -15.24 -1.26
N GLU A 41 14.50 -14.03 -1.57
CA GLU A 41 15.81 -13.51 -1.20
C GLU A 41 15.92 -13.34 0.31
N ARG A 42 17.08 -13.71 0.87
CA ARG A 42 17.33 -13.59 2.29
C ARG A 42 17.77 -12.17 2.66
N MET A 43 17.12 -11.61 3.67
CA MET A 43 17.42 -10.29 4.22
C MET A 43 18.44 -10.39 5.36
N TYR A 44 19.73 -10.19 5.05
CA TYR A 44 20.80 -10.30 6.04
C TYR A 44 20.89 -9.04 6.90
N GLU A 45 20.67 -9.18 8.23
CA GLU A 45 20.75 -8.06 9.18
C GLU A 45 22.07 -7.30 9.10
N LEU A 46 23.20 -8.01 8.90
CA LEU A 46 24.52 -7.42 8.84
C LEU A 46 24.67 -6.53 7.60
N GLU A 47 24.38 -7.05 6.42
CA GLU A 47 24.49 -6.32 5.15
C GLU A 47 23.56 -5.09 5.13
N LEU A 48 22.33 -5.24 5.64
CA LEU A 48 21.38 -4.13 5.74
C LEU A 48 21.86 -3.07 6.74
N SER A 49 22.49 -3.47 7.86
CA SER A 49 23.03 -2.51 8.83
C SER A 49 24.19 -1.71 8.25
N GLU A 50 25.05 -2.33 7.45
CA GLU A 50 26.16 -1.68 6.73
C GLU A 50 25.64 -0.74 5.63
N ARG A 51 24.73 -1.24 4.77
CA ARG A 51 24.11 -0.45 3.69
C ARG A 51 23.39 0.81 4.23
N LEU A 52 22.68 0.67 5.34
CA LEU A 52 21.89 1.76 5.95
C LEU A 52 22.70 2.59 6.97
N LYS A 53 23.94 2.21 7.27
CA LYS A 53 24.82 2.87 8.26
C LYS A 53 24.17 3.01 9.65
N VAL A 54 23.55 1.93 10.11
CA VAL A 54 22.88 1.83 11.41
C VAL A 54 23.31 0.57 12.15
N SER A 55 23.03 0.47 13.45
CA SER A 55 23.27 -0.76 14.21
C SER A 55 22.26 -1.86 13.83
N ARG A 56 22.58 -3.12 14.15
CA ARG A 56 21.73 -4.29 13.81
C ARG A 56 20.38 -4.30 14.53
N THR A 57 20.29 -3.73 15.73
CA THR A 57 19.06 -3.74 16.54
C THR A 57 17.86 -3.09 15.82
N PRO A 58 17.93 -1.81 15.36
CA PRO A 58 16.81 -1.21 14.64
C PRO A 58 16.51 -1.90 13.29
N VAL A 59 17.50 -2.52 12.64
CA VAL A 59 17.28 -3.33 11.43
C VAL A 59 16.46 -4.56 11.76
N ARG A 60 16.78 -5.29 12.82
CA ARG A 60 16.04 -6.48 13.27
C ARG A 60 14.59 -6.13 13.61
N GLU A 61 14.36 -5.03 14.32
CA GLU A 61 12.99 -4.57 14.62
C GLU A 61 12.22 -4.18 13.36
N ALA A 62 12.88 -3.55 12.38
CA ALA A 62 12.29 -3.24 11.09
C ALA A 62 11.91 -4.51 10.31
N LEU A 63 12.80 -5.52 10.25
CA LEU A 63 12.51 -6.80 9.59
C LEU A 63 11.38 -7.55 10.29
N LYS A 64 11.31 -7.52 11.61
CA LYS A 64 10.21 -8.09 12.38
C LYS A 64 8.89 -7.39 12.08
N SER A 65 8.89 -6.07 11.96
CA SER A 65 7.71 -5.30 11.55
C SER A 65 7.24 -5.70 10.15
N LEU A 66 8.18 -5.77 9.18
CA LEU A 66 7.88 -6.16 7.80
C LEU A 66 7.36 -7.60 7.70
N ALA A 67 7.83 -8.51 8.55
CA ALA A 67 7.28 -9.86 8.65
C ALA A 67 5.85 -9.85 9.23
N GLY A 68 5.59 -9.03 10.24
CA GLY A 68 4.23 -8.79 10.76
C GLY A 68 3.28 -8.16 9.72
N GLU A 69 3.83 -7.42 8.78
CA GLU A 69 3.09 -6.85 7.63
C GLU A 69 2.88 -7.88 6.49
N GLY A 70 3.52 -9.03 6.53
CA GLY A 70 3.42 -10.05 5.48
C GLY A 70 4.33 -9.84 4.27
N LEU A 71 5.26 -8.89 4.31
CA LEU A 71 6.25 -8.67 3.24
C LEU A 71 7.43 -9.64 3.32
N LEU A 72 7.72 -10.14 4.52
CA LEU A 72 8.79 -11.10 4.77
C LEU A 72 8.25 -12.34 5.47
N ASP A 73 8.86 -13.47 5.20
CA ASP A 73 8.69 -14.71 5.95
C ASP A 73 9.83 -14.84 6.97
N HIS A 74 9.49 -15.10 8.23
CA HIS A 74 10.46 -15.39 9.27
C HIS A 74 10.65 -16.90 9.40
N VAL A 75 11.85 -17.38 9.10
CA VAL A 75 12.22 -18.79 9.29
C VAL A 75 13.06 -18.92 10.55
N PRO A 76 12.61 -19.65 11.59
CA PRO A 76 13.36 -19.83 12.83
C PRO A 76 14.80 -20.27 12.57
N ASN A 77 15.76 -19.64 13.25
CA ASN A 77 17.21 -19.85 13.11
C ASN A 77 17.82 -19.56 11.72
N ARG A 78 17.02 -19.14 10.73
CA ARG A 78 17.49 -18.81 9.39
C ARG A 78 17.29 -17.33 9.03
N GLY A 79 16.41 -16.61 9.76
CA GLY A 79 16.20 -15.18 9.58
C GLY A 79 15.00 -14.84 8.69
N TYR A 80 15.08 -13.73 7.98
CA TYR A 80 13.98 -13.18 7.19
C TYR A 80 14.24 -13.35 5.69
N TYR A 81 13.17 -13.64 4.96
CA TYR A 81 13.18 -13.83 3.51
C TYR A 81 12.08 -13.00 2.88
N VAL A 82 12.32 -12.41 1.72
CA VAL A 82 11.27 -11.73 0.95
C VAL A 82 10.19 -12.76 0.60
N ARG A 83 8.94 -12.46 0.94
CA ARG A 83 7.85 -13.40 0.66
C ARG A 83 7.72 -13.61 -0.85
N ALA A 84 7.68 -14.88 -1.25
CA ALA A 84 7.40 -15.29 -2.62
C ALA A 84 5.91 -15.60 -2.74
N TYR A 85 5.28 -15.11 -3.81
CA TYR A 85 3.89 -15.41 -4.13
C TYR A 85 3.83 -16.24 -5.40
N SER A 86 3.04 -17.29 -5.40
CA SER A 86 2.69 -18.05 -6.59
C SER A 86 1.74 -17.25 -7.49
N VAL A 87 1.53 -17.71 -8.73
CA VAL A 87 0.53 -17.11 -9.62
C VAL A 87 -0.87 -17.23 -9.00
N ASP A 88 -1.16 -18.35 -8.35
CA ASP A 88 -2.46 -18.60 -7.71
C ASP A 88 -2.68 -17.62 -6.53
N ASP A 89 -1.67 -17.38 -5.70
CA ASP A 89 -1.74 -16.38 -4.62
C ASP A 89 -2.05 -14.98 -5.16
N ILE A 90 -1.48 -14.63 -6.32
CA ILE A 90 -1.72 -13.34 -6.99
C ILE A 90 -3.16 -13.26 -7.50
N VAL A 91 -3.67 -14.32 -8.15
CA VAL A 91 -5.06 -14.38 -8.63
C VAL A 91 -6.03 -14.27 -7.47
N GLU A 92 -5.84 -15.06 -6.40
CA GLU A 92 -6.66 -15.01 -5.20
C GLU A 92 -6.67 -13.61 -4.56
N ALA A 93 -5.51 -12.95 -4.48
CA ALA A 93 -5.42 -11.59 -3.97
C ALA A 93 -6.22 -10.59 -4.81
N TYR A 94 -6.24 -10.74 -6.14
CA TYR A 94 -7.08 -9.93 -7.02
C TYR A 94 -8.57 -10.18 -6.80
N GLU A 95 -8.98 -11.42 -6.61
CA GLU A 95 -10.39 -11.79 -6.36
C GLU A 95 -10.87 -11.22 -5.01
N ILE A 96 -10.09 -11.42 -3.94
CA ILE A 96 -10.39 -10.86 -2.62
C ILE A 96 -10.47 -9.33 -2.70
N ARG A 97 -9.52 -8.70 -3.38
CA ARG A 97 -9.48 -7.26 -3.54
C ARG A 97 -10.70 -6.74 -4.29
N ALA A 98 -11.09 -7.38 -5.40
CA ALA A 98 -12.26 -7.01 -6.17
C ALA A 98 -13.54 -7.05 -5.32
N ALA A 99 -13.72 -8.09 -4.49
CA ALA A 99 -14.85 -8.20 -3.59
C ALA A 99 -14.88 -7.09 -2.53
N LEU A 100 -13.73 -6.77 -1.93
CA LEU A 100 -13.62 -5.73 -0.90
C LEU A 100 -13.77 -4.33 -1.48
N GLU A 101 -13.21 -4.07 -2.67
CA GLU A 101 -13.33 -2.78 -3.37
C GLU A 101 -14.76 -2.54 -3.85
N GLY A 102 -15.43 -3.55 -4.40
CA GLY A 102 -16.84 -3.48 -4.74
C GLY A 102 -17.72 -3.19 -3.52
N LEU A 103 -17.44 -3.82 -2.36
CA LEU A 103 -18.13 -3.49 -1.12
C LEU A 103 -17.83 -2.05 -0.68
N ALA A 104 -16.61 -1.54 -0.86
CA ALA A 104 -16.27 -0.15 -0.52
C ALA A 104 -17.01 0.84 -1.43
N ALA A 105 -17.05 0.58 -2.74
CA ALA A 105 -17.77 1.42 -3.71
C ALA A 105 -19.29 1.43 -3.44
N ARG A 106 -19.90 0.27 -3.18
CA ARG A 106 -21.29 0.16 -2.77
C ARG A 106 -21.59 0.99 -1.51
N ARG A 107 -20.76 0.90 -0.49
CA ARG A 107 -20.94 1.69 0.74
C ARG A 107 -20.74 3.19 0.49
N ALA A 108 -19.75 3.57 -0.33
CA ALA A 108 -19.55 4.96 -0.72
C ALA A 108 -20.78 5.52 -1.48
N ALA A 109 -21.42 4.72 -2.33
CA ALA A 109 -22.67 5.08 -2.98
C ALA A 109 -23.80 5.27 -1.97
N GLN A 110 -23.97 4.36 -1.01
CA GLN A 110 -25.01 4.44 0.02
C GLN A 110 -24.85 5.65 0.95
N LEU A 111 -23.62 5.92 1.39
CA LEU A 111 -23.30 7.00 2.34
C LEU A 111 -23.13 8.36 1.66
N GLY A 112 -22.69 8.36 0.41
CA GLY A 112 -22.24 9.52 -0.35
C GLY A 112 -20.82 9.94 -0.03
N LEU A 113 -20.23 10.65 -0.98
CA LEU A 113 -18.90 11.19 -0.86
C LEU A 113 -18.95 12.59 -0.25
N ALA A 114 -18.07 12.87 0.68
CA ALA A 114 -17.81 14.24 1.10
C ALA A 114 -17.11 15.03 -0.05
N ALA A 115 -17.14 16.36 0.04
CA ALA A 115 -16.58 17.23 -1.01
C ALA A 115 -15.09 16.94 -1.29
N GLU A 116 -14.31 16.61 -0.27
CA GLU A 116 -12.90 16.27 -0.39
C GLU A 116 -12.68 15.01 -1.23
N GLN A 117 -13.39 13.90 -0.93
CA GLN A 117 -13.25 12.66 -1.69
C GLN A 117 -13.71 12.84 -3.13
N ARG A 118 -14.78 13.60 -3.34
CA ARG A 118 -15.28 13.93 -4.68
C ARG A 118 -14.22 14.68 -5.47
N ALA A 119 -13.61 15.71 -4.91
CA ALA A 119 -12.57 16.50 -5.59
C ALA A 119 -11.35 15.63 -5.96
N ILE A 120 -10.93 14.72 -5.08
CA ILE A 120 -9.82 13.79 -5.37
C ILE A 120 -10.18 12.85 -6.53
N ILE A 121 -11.39 12.29 -6.55
CA ILE A 121 -11.85 11.40 -7.61
C ILE A 121 -11.94 12.14 -8.95
N GLU A 122 -12.56 13.31 -8.98
CA GLU A 122 -12.69 14.13 -10.19
C GLU A 122 -11.34 14.54 -10.77
N LYS A 123 -10.40 14.91 -9.88
CA LYS A 123 -9.02 15.18 -10.29
C LYS A 123 -8.35 13.94 -10.88
N ALA A 124 -8.44 12.78 -10.22
CA ALA A 124 -7.86 11.53 -10.71
C ALA A 124 -8.44 11.12 -12.08
N LEU A 125 -9.74 11.27 -12.28
CA LEU A 125 -10.39 11.02 -13.56
C LEU A 125 -9.89 11.99 -14.65
N GLY A 126 -9.80 13.28 -14.34
CA GLY A 126 -9.30 14.30 -15.28
C GLY A 126 -7.83 14.09 -15.65
N ASP A 127 -6.98 13.83 -14.67
CA ASP A 127 -5.53 13.59 -14.89
C ASP A 127 -5.30 12.32 -15.72
N GLY A 128 -6.04 11.24 -15.42
CA GLY A 128 -5.98 9.99 -16.18
C GLY A 128 -6.43 10.15 -17.62
N GLU A 129 -7.52 10.88 -17.85
CA GLU A 129 -8.00 11.21 -19.20
C GLU A 129 -6.96 12.04 -19.98
N ALA A 130 -6.37 13.05 -19.34
CA ALA A 130 -5.33 13.88 -19.96
C ALA A 130 -4.10 13.06 -20.34
N LEU A 131 -3.70 12.12 -19.45
CA LEU A 131 -2.57 11.23 -19.71
C LEU A 131 -2.84 10.28 -20.88
N LEU A 132 -4.05 9.69 -20.94
CA LEU A 132 -4.45 8.75 -21.99
C LEU A 132 -4.71 9.40 -23.34
N LYS A 133 -4.93 10.73 -23.40
CA LYS A 133 -5.02 11.48 -24.65
C LYS A 133 -3.69 11.64 -25.37
N LYS A 134 -2.55 11.48 -24.69
CA LYS A 134 -1.24 11.44 -25.32
C LYS A 134 -1.20 10.26 -26.31
N GLY A 135 -0.71 10.48 -27.52
CA GLY A 135 -0.68 9.43 -28.55
C GLY A 135 0.23 8.23 -28.23
N HIS A 136 1.13 8.37 -27.29
CA HIS A 136 2.08 7.36 -26.82
C HIS A 136 1.94 7.16 -25.30
N PHE A 137 2.36 5.99 -24.81
CA PHE A 137 2.27 5.64 -23.39
C PHE A 137 3.61 5.05 -22.93
N THR A 138 4.41 5.86 -22.26
CA THR A 138 5.78 5.56 -21.82
C THR A 138 5.80 4.81 -20.48
N ALA A 139 6.97 4.36 -20.05
CA ALA A 139 7.16 3.79 -18.71
C ALA A 139 6.85 4.81 -17.60
N SER A 140 7.23 6.08 -17.78
CA SER A 140 6.90 7.14 -16.84
C SER A 140 5.40 7.43 -16.78
N ASP A 141 4.69 7.34 -17.92
CA ASP A 141 3.24 7.50 -17.95
C ASP A 141 2.53 6.35 -17.20
N ARG A 142 3.08 5.12 -17.22
CA ARG A 142 2.56 3.99 -16.42
C ARG A 142 2.69 4.25 -14.94
N ILE A 143 3.85 4.74 -14.49
CA ILE A 143 4.08 5.08 -13.07
C ILE A 143 3.09 6.16 -12.64
N LEU A 144 2.97 7.23 -13.41
CA LEU A 144 2.05 8.33 -13.12
C LEU A 144 0.58 7.83 -13.08
N TYR A 145 0.18 6.99 -14.03
CA TYR A 145 -1.16 6.41 -14.00
C TYR A 145 -1.37 5.50 -12.78
N GLY A 146 -0.34 4.80 -12.31
CA GLY A 146 -0.40 4.02 -11.06
C GLY A 146 -0.73 4.89 -9.85
N GLU A 147 -0.17 6.10 -9.77
CA GLU A 147 -0.48 7.06 -8.71
C GLU A 147 -1.91 7.60 -8.82
N ILE A 148 -2.34 7.95 -10.03
CA ILE A 148 -3.71 8.39 -10.33
C ILE A 148 -4.72 7.30 -9.95
N ASN A 149 -4.47 6.06 -10.35
CA ASN A 149 -5.29 4.90 -10.02
C ASN A 149 -5.38 4.69 -8.50
N ALA A 150 -4.25 4.78 -7.80
CA ALA A 150 -4.22 4.64 -6.34
C ALA A 150 -4.98 5.78 -5.63
N ALA A 151 -4.92 7.01 -6.14
CA ALA A 151 -5.67 8.14 -5.60
C ALA A 151 -7.19 7.92 -5.73
N PHE A 152 -7.66 7.46 -6.89
CA PHE A 152 -9.06 7.12 -7.13
C PHE A 152 -9.57 6.09 -6.11
N HIS A 153 -8.94 4.92 -6.04
CA HIS A 153 -9.35 3.84 -5.14
C HIS A 153 -9.26 4.25 -3.66
N SER A 154 -8.24 5.02 -3.28
CA SER A 154 -8.11 5.53 -1.91
C SER A 154 -9.25 6.47 -1.52
N ALA A 155 -9.70 7.33 -2.44
CA ALA A 155 -10.81 8.25 -2.20
C ALA A 155 -12.16 7.52 -2.10
N VAL A 156 -12.41 6.51 -2.95
CA VAL A 156 -13.59 5.63 -2.84
C VAL A 156 -13.59 4.90 -1.50
N LEU A 157 -12.44 4.35 -1.11
CA LEU A 157 -12.28 3.64 0.17
C LEU A 157 -12.45 4.58 1.37
N ALA A 158 -12.01 5.83 1.29
CA ALA A 158 -12.27 6.83 2.32
C ALA A 158 -13.77 7.13 2.42
N GLY A 159 -14.46 7.23 1.28
CA GLY A 159 -15.91 7.46 1.22
C GLY A 159 -16.76 6.33 1.81
N CYS A 160 -16.25 5.10 1.86
CA CYS A 160 -16.98 3.97 2.46
C CYS A 160 -17.04 4.03 4.00
N GLN A 161 -16.26 4.91 4.66
CA GLN A 161 -16.23 5.15 6.10
C GLN A 161 -16.05 3.88 6.97
N SER A 162 -15.41 2.84 6.42
CA SER A 162 -15.16 1.57 7.12
C SER A 162 -13.68 1.39 7.44
N ARG A 163 -13.33 1.46 8.72
CA ARG A 163 -11.96 1.16 9.17
C ARG A 163 -11.59 -0.30 8.85
N MET A 164 -12.51 -1.23 9.08
CA MET A 164 -12.28 -2.66 8.86
C MET A 164 -11.97 -2.95 7.39
N LEU A 165 -12.72 -2.39 6.42
CA LEU A 165 -12.41 -2.53 4.99
C LEU A 165 -11.02 -1.98 4.62
N ARG A 166 -10.65 -0.81 5.17
CA ARG A 166 -9.31 -0.25 4.95
C ARG A 166 -8.21 -1.17 5.44
N ASP A 167 -8.38 -1.74 6.63
CA ASP A 167 -7.37 -2.63 7.23
C ASP A 167 -7.24 -3.93 6.40
N GLN A 168 -8.35 -4.52 5.94
CA GLN A 168 -8.32 -5.71 5.10
C GLN A 168 -7.73 -5.45 3.71
N LEU A 169 -8.13 -4.37 3.05
CA LEU A 169 -7.57 -4.00 1.74
C LEU A 169 -6.08 -3.71 1.81
N ARG A 170 -5.59 -3.12 2.91
CA ARG A 170 -4.16 -2.92 3.10
C ARG A 170 -3.37 -4.23 3.08
N LEU A 171 -3.91 -5.32 3.61
CA LEU A 171 -3.26 -6.64 3.58
C LEU A 171 -3.14 -7.17 2.14
N THR A 172 -4.17 -7.03 1.32
CA THR A 172 -4.11 -7.47 -0.09
C THR A 172 -3.14 -6.64 -0.94
N GLN A 173 -2.95 -5.37 -0.61
CA GLN A 173 -2.01 -4.47 -1.31
C GLN A 173 -0.53 -4.73 -0.99
N GLN A 174 -0.23 -5.54 0.03
CA GLN A 174 1.14 -5.98 0.35
C GLN A 174 1.66 -6.99 -0.67
N ILE A 175 0.79 -7.64 -1.43
CA ILE A 175 1.17 -8.43 -2.59
C ILE A 175 1.49 -7.46 -3.72
N ALA A 176 2.78 -7.19 -3.96
CA ALA A 176 3.23 -6.16 -4.90
C ALA A 176 2.56 -6.22 -6.28
N PRO A 177 2.39 -7.40 -6.92
CA PRO A 177 1.71 -7.49 -8.21
C PRO A 177 0.24 -7.07 -8.16
N SER A 178 -0.44 -7.18 -7.01
CA SER A 178 -1.86 -6.82 -6.86
C SER A 178 -2.08 -5.38 -6.41
N SER A 179 -1.03 -4.61 -6.15
CA SER A 179 -1.14 -3.20 -5.76
C SER A 179 -1.74 -2.34 -6.88
N HIS A 180 -2.57 -1.37 -6.54
CA HIS A 180 -3.09 -0.35 -7.47
C HIS A 180 -2.01 0.43 -8.23
N ARG A 181 -0.80 0.50 -7.67
CA ARG A 181 0.34 1.18 -8.29
C ARG A 181 1.05 0.33 -9.33
N ASN A 182 0.87 -0.99 -9.29
CA ASN A 182 1.58 -1.91 -10.17
C ASN A 182 0.82 -2.12 -11.48
N ILE A 183 0.95 -1.16 -12.39
CA ILE A 183 0.39 -1.22 -13.76
C ILE A 183 1.47 -1.34 -14.82
N ILE A 184 2.69 -1.66 -14.41
CA ILE A 184 3.89 -1.66 -15.29
C ILE A 184 3.71 -2.61 -16.49
N ALA A 185 3.01 -3.72 -16.30
CA ALA A 185 2.76 -4.72 -17.34
C ALA A 185 1.58 -4.41 -18.28
N PHE A 186 0.80 -3.34 -18.01
CA PHE A 186 -0.39 -3.05 -18.81
C PHE A 186 -0.09 -2.22 -20.05
N GLU A 187 -0.69 -2.62 -21.16
CA GLU A 187 -0.71 -1.82 -22.37
C GLU A 187 -1.68 -0.62 -22.23
N ARG A 188 -1.49 0.40 -23.07
CA ARG A 188 -2.35 1.59 -23.08
C ARG A 188 -3.84 1.25 -23.19
N ARG A 189 -4.18 0.21 -24.00
CA ARG A 189 -5.57 -0.25 -24.17
C ARG A 189 -6.18 -0.77 -22.87
N ASP A 190 -5.41 -1.51 -22.08
CA ASP A 190 -5.87 -2.08 -20.81
C ASP A 190 -6.04 -0.99 -19.77
N VAL A 191 -5.12 -0.01 -19.75
CA VAL A 191 -5.22 1.18 -18.90
C VAL A 191 -6.46 2.00 -19.26
N ARG A 192 -6.74 2.20 -20.56
CA ARG A 192 -7.94 2.90 -21.03
C ARG A 192 -9.22 2.24 -20.52
N ARG A 193 -9.35 0.93 -20.70
CA ARG A 193 -10.52 0.18 -20.25
C ARG A 193 -10.75 0.33 -18.74
N ARG A 194 -9.70 0.23 -17.94
CA ARG A 194 -9.77 0.42 -16.47
C ARG A 194 -10.20 1.84 -16.11
N HIS A 195 -9.69 2.81 -16.85
CA HIS A 195 -10.06 4.21 -16.63
C HIS A 195 -11.53 4.48 -16.94
N ASP A 196 -12.05 3.87 -18.01
CA ASP A 196 -13.47 3.93 -18.34
C ASP A 196 -14.34 3.27 -17.24
N ASP A 197 -13.86 2.19 -16.62
CA ASP A 197 -14.53 1.55 -15.48
C ASP A 197 -14.53 2.48 -14.25
N HIS A 198 -13.48 3.27 -14.01
CA HIS A 198 -13.49 4.29 -12.93
C HIS A 198 -14.61 5.33 -13.13
N TYR A 199 -14.84 5.79 -14.36
CA TYR A 199 -15.97 6.69 -14.64
C TYR A 199 -17.30 6.03 -14.31
N ARG A 200 -17.50 4.76 -14.69
CA ARG A 200 -18.74 4.00 -14.40
C ARG A 200 -18.97 3.84 -12.90
N ILE A 201 -17.92 3.51 -12.15
CA ILE A 201 -17.98 3.40 -10.68
C ILE A 201 -18.34 4.75 -10.07
N TYR A 202 -17.68 5.83 -10.49
CA TYR A 202 -17.95 7.16 -9.97
C TYR A 202 -19.40 7.64 -10.27
N GLU A 203 -19.86 7.41 -11.49
CA GLU A 203 -21.24 7.71 -11.87
C GLU A 203 -22.24 6.95 -10.99
N ALA A 204 -22.04 5.65 -10.78
CA ALA A 204 -22.88 4.84 -9.91
C ALA A 204 -22.89 5.36 -8.46
N ILE A 205 -21.73 5.80 -7.95
CA ILE A 205 -21.64 6.41 -6.62
C ILE A 205 -22.42 7.72 -6.55
N LEU A 206 -22.33 8.59 -7.56
CA LEU A 206 -23.08 9.85 -7.62
C LEU A 206 -24.59 9.62 -7.68
N CYS A 207 -25.02 8.61 -8.43
CA CYS A 207 -26.44 8.21 -8.56
C CYS A 207 -26.96 7.44 -7.33
N ARG A 208 -26.12 7.20 -6.32
CA ARG A 208 -26.48 6.38 -5.14
C ARG A 208 -26.86 4.94 -5.49
N ASP A 209 -26.39 4.44 -6.62
CA ASP A 209 -26.64 3.08 -7.09
C ASP A 209 -25.55 2.13 -6.59
N GLY A 210 -25.72 1.62 -5.37
CA GLY A 210 -24.79 0.68 -4.76
C GLY A 210 -24.79 -0.72 -5.42
N GLY A 211 -25.72 -1.01 -6.31
CA GLY A 211 -25.73 -2.26 -7.08
C GLY A 211 -24.83 -2.21 -8.30
N ARG A 212 -24.62 -1.01 -8.88
CA ARG A 212 -23.72 -0.76 -10.01
C ARG A 212 -22.32 -0.28 -9.59
N ALA A 213 -22.19 0.30 -8.39
CA ALA A 213 -20.92 0.73 -7.83
C ALA A 213 -20.14 -0.46 -7.27
#